data_545ea72cebb8de9af2662e8dbcbe11fd
#
_entry.id   545ea72cebb8de9af2662e8dbcbe11fd
#
_cell.length_a   1.000
_cell.length_b   1.000
_cell.length_c   1.000
_cell.angle_alpha   90.00
_cell.angle_beta   90.00
_cell.angle_gamma   90.00
#
_symmetry.space_group_name_H-M   'P 1'
#
loop_
_entity.id
_entity.type
_entity.pdbx_description
1 polymer ?
#
loop_
_entity_poly.entity_id
_entity_poly.type
_entity_poly.pdbx_seq_one_letter_code
_entity_poly.pdbx_strand_id
1 'polypeptide(L)'
;MKKFIVIIVILLTGLSMGIITLSSQKNNQENTNSKNISYESKITDIKFNDKVNIYLFYGKGCPHCEALFTYFESIKSKYSKYYNLYAFEVWYNEDNGKIMDYFLEKFDKKVSSRSVPFLIIGDEVFEGYSSSMNQKIIDTIEEKYKNRDNIKDFSDVLNI
;
A
#
# COMPACT_ATOMS: atom_id res chain seq x y z
N MET A 1 -30.60 -26.39 -65.06
CA MET A 1 -30.94 -25.58 -63.89
C MET A 1 -30.07 -25.91 -62.66
N LYS A 2 -29.76 -27.17 -62.33
CA LYS A 2 -28.96 -27.51 -61.12
C LYS A 2 -27.49 -27.00 -61.14
N LYS A 3 -26.87 -26.87 -62.32
CA LYS A 3 -25.47 -26.42 -62.43
C LYS A 3 -25.27 -24.91 -62.19
N PHE A 4 -26.27 -24.07 -62.47
CA PHE A 4 -26.20 -22.62 -62.22
C PHE A 4 -26.36 -22.27 -60.73
N ILE A 5 -27.13 -23.07 -59.98
CA ILE A 5 -27.31 -22.84 -58.54
C ILE A 5 -26.00 -23.06 -57.77
N VAL A 6 -25.21 -24.06 -58.18
CA VAL A 6 -23.95 -24.39 -57.52
C VAL A 6 -22.91 -23.27 -57.73
N ILE A 7 -22.88 -22.63 -58.90
CA ILE A 7 -21.94 -21.53 -59.22
C ILE A 7 -22.30 -20.28 -58.42
N ILE A 8 -23.59 -19.98 -58.23
CA ILE A 8 -24.03 -18.82 -57.45
C ILE A 8 -23.72 -18.99 -55.98
N VAL A 9 -23.85 -20.21 -55.42
CA VAL A 9 -23.48 -20.47 -54.02
C VAL A 9 -21.99 -20.32 -53.77
N ILE A 10 -21.12 -20.70 -54.71
CA ILE A 10 -19.68 -20.58 -54.59
C ILE A 10 -19.25 -19.10 -54.67
N LEU A 11 -19.91 -18.28 -55.51
CA LEU A 11 -19.65 -16.86 -55.60
C LEU A 11 -20.09 -16.08 -54.35
N LEU A 12 -21.15 -16.48 -53.69
CA LEU A 12 -21.63 -15.85 -52.46
C LEU A 12 -20.79 -16.23 -51.24
N THR A 13 -20.17 -17.40 -51.20
CA THR A 13 -19.28 -17.80 -50.10
C THR A 13 -17.87 -17.19 -50.24
N GLY A 14 -17.44 -16.83 -51.46
CA GLY A 14 -16.14 -16.21 -51.68
C GLY A 14 -16.04 -14.73 -51.26
N LEU A 15 -17.17 -14.02 -51.17
CA LEU A 15 -17.19 -12.60 -50.73
C LEU A 15 -17.24 -12.39 -49.23
N SER A 16 -17.50 -13.42 -48.44
CA SER A 16 -17.59 -13.31 -46.97
C SER A 16 -16.25 -13.52 -46.24
N MET A 17 -15.19 -13.90 -46.94
CA MET A 17 -13.87 -14.14 -46.35
C MET A 17 -12.93 -12.93 -46.36
N GLY A 18 -13.35 -11.79 -46.91
CA GLY A 18 -12.49 -10.58 -47.07
C GLY A 18 -12.62 -9.54 -45.97
N ILE A 19 -13.44 -9.72 -44.95
CA ILE A 19 -13.71 -8.64 -43.95
C ILE A 19 -13.27 -9.01 -42.52
N ILE A 20 -12.58 -10.11 -42.29
CA ILE A 20 -12.19 -10.52 -40.92
C ILE A 20 -10.69 -10.39 -40.65
N THR A 21 -9.97 -9.54 -41.38
CA THR A 21 -8.53 -9.35 -41.11
C THR A 21 -8.14 -7.95 -40.69
N LEU A 22 -9.06 -7.16 -40.11
CA LEU A 22 -8.74 -5.82 -39.61
C LEU A 22 -9.37 -5.58 -38.25
N SER A 23 -9.03 -6.39 -37.26
CA SER A 23 -9.15 -6.02 -35.86
C SER A 23 -8.51 -7.05 -34.93
N SER A 24 -7.23 -7.30 -35.12
CA SER A 24 -6.42 -7.94 -34.09
C SER A 24 -5.26 -7.03 -33.75
N GLN A 25 -5.56 -5.78 -33.41
CA GLN A 25 -4.69 -5.06 -32.50
C GLN A 25 -4.87 -5.73 -31.13
N LYS A 26 -3.99 -6.67 -30.83
CA LYS A 26 -3.68 -7.03 -29.46
C LYS A 26 -3.23 -5.75 -28.76
N ASN A 27 -4.16 -5.08 -28.09
CA ASN A 27 -3.82 -4.27 -26.96
C ASN A 27 -3.31 -5.27 -25.91
N ASN A 28 -2.01 -5.47 -25.90
CA ASN A 28 -1.32 -5.90 -24.70
C ASN A 28 -1.41 -4.73 -23.70
N GLN A 29 -2.59 -4.46 -23.18
CA GLN A 29 -2.71 -3.88 -21.88
C GLN A 29 -2.21 -4.98 -20.94
N GLU A 30 -0.95 -4.86 -20.61
CA GLU A 30 -0.40 -5.40 -19.39
C GLU A 30 -1.34 -4.94 -18.28
N ASN A 31 -2.23 -5.83 -17.88
CA ASN A 31 -3.13 -5.63 -16.76
C ASN A 31 -2.26 -5.76 -15.49
N THR A 32 -1.43 -4.74 -15.27
CA THR A 32 -0.90 -4.47 -13.95
C THR A 32 -2.09 -4.07 -13.12
N ASN A 33 -2.76 -5.08 -12.58
CA ASN A 33 -3.76 -4.95 -11.55
C ASN A 33 -3.03 -4.54 -10.26
N SER A 34 -2.39 -3.36 -10.32
CA SER A 34 -1.96 -2.62 -9.16
C SER A 34 -3.24 -2.27 -8.42
N LYS A 35 -3.63 -3.16 -7.51
CA LYS A 35 -4.66 -2.91 -6.53
C LYS A 35 -4.21 -1.62 -5.83
N ASN A 36 -4.83 -0.48 -6.19
CA ASN A 36 -4.62 0.79 -5.50
C ASN A 36 -5.12 0.60 -4.06
N ILE A 37 -4.28 0.05 -3.22
CA ILE A 37 -4.54 -0.06 -1.80
C ILE A 37 -4.26 1.34 -1.27
N SER A 38 -5.32 2.11 -1.03
CA SER A 38 -5.19 3.38 -0.32
C SER A 38 -4.94 3.08 1.15
N TYR A 39 -3.73 3.31 1.59
CA TYR A 39 -3.35 3.18 3.01
C TYR A 39 -3.51 4.48 3.78
N GLU A 40 -3.98 5.55 3.15
CA GLU A 40 -4.06 6.86 3.77
C GLU A 40 -5.05 6.86 4.93
N SER A 41 -4.52 7.07 6.14
CA SER A 41 -5.27 7.19 7.38
C SER A 41 -5.46 8.67 7.72
N LYS A 42 -6.53 8.96 8.46
CA LYS A 42 -6.72 10.25 9.14
C LYS A 42 -6.35 10.08 10.62
N ILE A 43 -5.96 11.18 11.26
CA ILE A 43 -5.68 11.17 12.70
C ILE A 43 -6.88 10.66 13.52
N THR A 44 -8.09 10.96 13.05
CA THR A 44 -9.36 10.51 13.68
C THR A 44 -9.62 9.00 13.56
N ASP A 45 -8.87 8.28 12.71
CA ASP A 45 -9.00 6.83 12.55
C ASP A 45 -8.23 6.07 13.63
N ILE A 46 -7.32 6.76 14.35
CA ILE A 46 -6.49 6.15 15.38
C ILE A 46 -7.37 5.64 16.52
N LYS A 47 -7.17 4.37 16.87
CA LYS A 47 -7.87 3.68 17.96
C LYS A 47 -6.87 3.24 19.00
N PHE A 48 -7.15 3.55 20.25
CA PHE A 48 -6.40 3.07 21.40
C PHE A 48 -7.15 1.87 21.99
N ASN A 49 -6.74 0.68 21.63
CA ASN A 49 -7.32 -0.59 22.03
C ASN A 49 -6.20 -1.56 22.49
N ASP A 50 -6.51 -2.84 22.57
CA ASP A 50 -5.59 -3.89 23.00
C ASP A 50 -4.51 -4.27 21.96
N LYS A 51 -4.43 -3.53 20.85
CA LYS A 51 -3.42 -3.75 19.79
C LYS A 51 -2.34 -2.69 19.84
N VAL A 52 -1.18 -3.04 19.30
CA VAL A 52 -0.08 -2.10 19.10
C VAL A 52 -0.41 -1.15 17.95
N ASN A 53 -0.35 0.14 18.18
CA ASN A 53 -0.47 1.12 17.11
C ASN A 53 0.87 1.26 16.39
N ILE A 54 0.82 1.10 15.08
CA ILE A 54 1.93 1.31 14.15
C ILE A 54 1.62 2.56 13.34
N TYR A 55 2.52 3.54 13.39
CA TYR A 55 2.42 4.78 12.62
C TYR A 55 3.44 4.75 11.50
N LEU A 56 2.98 4.83 10.27
CA LEU A 56 3.81 4.83 9.07
C LEU A 56 3.67 6.16 8.34
N PHE A 57 4.74 6.93 8.28
CA PHE A 57 4.82 8.13 7.46
C PHE A 57 5.47 7.79 6.14
N TYR A 58 4.82 8.14 5.03
CA TYR A 58 5.26 7.76 3.70
C TYR A 58 5.13 8.91 2.69
N GLY A 59 5.85 8.80 1.58
CA GLY A 59 5.69 9.68 0.43
C GLY A 59 5.06 8.93 -0.75
N LYS A 60 4.10 9.53 -1.41
CA LYS A 60 3.46 8.95 -2.59
C LYS A 60 4.48 8.78 -3.72
N GLY A 61 4.61 7.56 -4.23
CA GLY A 61 5.60 7.20 -5.25
C GLY A 61 7.00 6.91 -4.70
N CYS A 62 7.17 6.79 -3.38
CA CYS A 62 8.42 6.37 -2.76
C CYS A 62 8.60 4.85 -2.87
N PRO A 63 9.59 4.32 -3.60
CA PRO A 63 9.74 2.87 -3.81
C PRO A 63 9.94 2.07 -2.51
N HIS A 64 10.67 2.61 -1.55
CA HIS A 64 10.87 1.97 -0.24
C HIS A 64 9.58 1.92 0.58
N CYS A 65 8.73 2.93 0.44
CA CYS A 65 7.42 2.96 1.09
C CYS A 65 6.49 1.91 0.48
N GLU A 66 6.46 1.80 -0.85
CA GLU A 66 5.67 0.79 -1.56
C GLU A 66 6.11 -0.64 -1.20
N ALA A 67 7.42 -0.87 -1.10
CA ALA A 67 7.95 -2.15 -0.66
C ALA A 67 7.54 -2.48 0.78
N LEU A 68 7.52 -1.49 1.69
CA LEU A 68 7.06 -1.68 3.07
C LEU A 68 5.56 -1.98 3.13
N PHE A 69 4.72 -1.30 2.33
CA PHE A 69 3.31 -1.62 2.22
C PHE A 69 3.07 -3.04 1.71
N THR A 70 3.81 -3.46 0.68
CA THR A 70 3.76 -4.82 0.15
C THR A 70 4.12 -5.84 1.25
N TYR A 71 5.11 -5.54 2.06
CA TYR A 71 5.47 -6.38 3.19
C TYR A 71 4.33 -6.47 4.23
N PHE A 72 3.74 -5.35 4.65
CA PHE A 72 2.61 -5.38 5.59
C PHE A 72 1.41 -6.17 5.05
N GLU A 73 1.09 -6.06 3.76
CA GLU A 73 0.05 -6.89 3.15
C GLU A 73 0.40 -8.39 3.20
N SER A 74 1.67 -8.75 2.98
CA SER A 74 2.10 -10.15 3.03
C SER A 74 1.96 -10.80 4.41
N ILE A 75 2.13 -10.02 5.47
CA ILE A 75 2.03 -10.50 6.86
C ILE A 75 0.64 -10.34 7.48
N LYS A 76 -0.27 -9.63 6.83
CA LYS A 76 -1.57 -9.22 7.35
C LYS A 76 -2.42 -10.39 7.86
N SER A 77 -2.49 -11.49 7.09
CA SER A 77 -3.29 -12.66 7.46
C SER A 77 -2.86 -13.28 8.81
N LYS A 78 -1.58 -13.20 9.13
CA LYS A 78 -1.00 -13.80 10.33
C LYS A 78 -0.94 -12.83 11.52
N TYR A 79 -0.61 -11.55 11.25
CA TYR A 79 -0.20 -10.61 12.29
C TYR A 79 -1.19 -9.46 12.55
N SER A 80 -2.20 -9.23 11.71
CA SER A 80 -3.17 -8.11 11.89
C SER A 80 -3.97 -8.15 13.20
N LYS A 81 -3.96 -9.27 13.88
CA LYS A 81 -4.57 -9.39 15.23
C LYS A 81 -3.75 -8.68 16.32
N TYR A 82 -2.47 -8.38 16.08
CA TYR A 82 -1.56 -7.81 17.07
C TYR A 82 -1.41 -6.29 16.93
N TYR A 83 -1.71 -5.72 15.75
CA TYR A 83 -1.48 -4.29 15.48
C TYR A 83 -2.62 -3.61 14.72
N ASN A 84 -2.67 -2.29 14.85
CA ASN A 84 -3.36 -1.39 13.94
C ASN A 84 -2.29 -0.63 13.14
N LEU A 85 -2.43 -0.54 11.81
CA LEU A 85 -1.53 0.23 10.96
C LEU A 85 -2.22 1.52 10.51
N TYR A 86 -1.61 2.65 10.84
CA TYR A 86 -2.02 3.99 10.42
C TYR A 86 -0.94 4.57 9.53
N ALA A 87 -1.30 4.92 8.30
CA ALA A 87 -0.35 5.42 7.31
C ALA A 87 -0.71 6.85 6.89
N PHE A 88 0.26 7.74 6.96
CA PHE A 88 0.13 9.17 6.72
C PHE A 88 1.03 9.59 5.56
N GLU A 89 0.45 10.09 4.49
CA GLU A 89 1.18 10.67 3.36
C GLU A 89 1.71 12.04 3.77
N VAL A 90 3.03 12.30 3.61
CA VAL A 90 3.67 13.51 4.14
C VAL A 90 4.38 14.39 3.10
N TRP A 91 4.46 13.96 1.83
CA TRP A 91 5.09 14.77 0.79
C TRP A 91 4.15 15.82 0.22
N TYR A 92 2.83 15.50 0.17
CA TYR A 92 1.80 16.36 -0.42
C TYR A 92 0.70 16.75 0.58
N ASN A 93 0.71 16.17 1.79
CA ASN A 93 -0.25 16.47 2.84
C ASN A 93 0.46 17.12 4.03
N GLU A 94 0.34 18.44 4.13
CA GLU A 94 1.01 19.23 5.16
C GLU A 94 0.48 18.95 6.57
N ASP A 95 -0.81 18.63 6.72
CA ASP A 95 -1.37 18.30 8.03
C ASP A 95 -0.82 16.97 8.55
N ASN A 96 -0.65 15.98 7.68
CA ASN A 96 0.05 14.75 8.03
C ASN A 96 1.55 15.01 8.34
N GLY A 97 2.14 16.02 7.70
CA GLY A 97 3.49 16.48 8.02
C GLY A 97 3.61 16.96 9.47
N LYS A 98 2.61 17.68 10.00
CA LYS A 98 2.56 18.11 11.41
C LYS A 98 2.45 16.93 12.37
N ILE A 99 1.70 15.89 12.00
CA ILE A 99 1.63 14.65 12.79
C ILE A 99 3.02 13.99 12.84
N MET A 100 3.73 13.94 11.71
CA MET A 100 5.09 13.42 11.68
C MET A 100 6.03 14.25 12.57
N ASP A 101 5.94 15.58 12.52
CA ASP A 101 6.75 16.46 13.36
C ASP A 101 6.54 16.18 14.85
N TYR A 102 5.29 16.00 15.28
CA TYR A 102 4.99 15.60 16.66
C TYR A 102 5.76 14.33 17.06
N PHE A 103 5.77 13.30 16.22
CA PHE A 103 6.51 12.07 16.52
C PHE A 103 8.03 12.28 16.47
N LEU A 104 8.53 13.04 15.49
CA LEU A 104 9.97 13.36 15.43
C LEU A 104 10.44 14.04 16.71
N GLU A 105 9.69 15.00 17.25
CA GLU A 105 9.98 15.65 18.51
C GLU A 105 9.93 14.69 19.70
N LYS A 106 8.92 13.81 19.76
CA LYS A 106 8.79 12.80 20.83
C LYS A 106 9.94 11.80 20.88
N PHE A 107 10.59 11.57 19.75
CA PHE A 107 11.75 10.66 19.62
C PHE A 107 13.09 11.39 19.47
N ASP A 108 13.16 12.67 19.82
CA ASP A 108 14.36 13.51 19.72
C ASP A 108 14.98 13.51 18.31
N LYS A 109 14.14 13.41 17.28
CA LYS A 109 14.56 13.45 15.87
C LYS A 109 14.47 14.87 15.31
N LYS A 110 15.34 15.18 14.36
CA LYS A 110 15.30 16.49 13.71
C LYS A 110 14.11 16.58 12.77
N VAL A 111 13.22 17.54 12.98
CA VAL A 111 12.06 17.83 12.12
C VAL A 111 12.48 18.09 10.66
N SER A 112 13.68 18.67 10.43
CA SER A 112 14.22 18.87 9.08
C SER A 112 14.54 17.59 8.30
N SER A 113 14.49 16.43 8.95
CA SER A 113 14.84 15.14 8.36
C SER A 113 13.62 14.25 8.06
N ARG A 114 12.51 14.80 7.59
CA ARG A 114 11.31 14.02 7.24
C ARG A 114 11.60 12.94 6.17
N SER A 115 12.54 12.03 6.51
CA SER A 115 12.87 10.87 5.67
C SER A 115 11.75 9.85 5.72
N VAL A 116 11.41 9.29 4.57
CA VAL A 116 10.35 8.27 4.45
C VAL A 116 10.88 6.98 3.79
N PRO A 117 10.35 5.81 4.14
CA PRO A 117 9.34 5.59 5.19
C PRO A 117 9.92 5.83 6.59
N PHE A 118 9.11 6.41 7.47
CA PHE A 118 9.41 6.51 8.89
C PHE A 118 8.33 5.73 9.65
N LEU A 119 8.74 4.68 10.35
CA LEU A 119 7.84 3.71 10.96
C LEU A 119 8.05 3.70 12.47
N ILE A 120 6.96 3.76 13.22
CA ILE A 120 6.95 3.70 14.68
C ILE A 120 6.12 2.49 15.10
N ILE A 121 6.68 1.63 15.96
CA ILE A 121 6.01 0.47 16.54
C ILE A 121 6.15 0.55 18.06
N GLY A 122 5.10 1.01 18.74
CA GLY A 122 5.19 1.35 20.15
C GLY A 122 6.20 2.50 20.37
N ASP A 123 7.31 2.22 21.04
CA ASP A 123 8.42 3.16 21.31
C ASP A 123 9.66 2.93 20.43
N GLU A 124 9.59 2.00 19.46
CA GLU A 124 10.68 1.73 18.52
C GLU A 124 10.48 2.47 17.20
N VAL A 125 11.57 3.03 16.66
CA VAL A 125 11.60 3.77 15.40
C VAL A 125 12.44 3.05 14.36
N PHE A 126 11.90 2.98 13.12
CA PHE A 126 12.59 2.48 11.95
C PHE A 126 12.64 3.59 10.90
N GLU A 127 13.83 3.97 10.47
CA GLU A 127 14.05 4.98 9.43
C GLU A 127 14.46 4.29 8.12
N GLY A 128 13.71 4.54 7.04
CA GLY A 128 13.86 3.80 5.79
C GLY A 128 13.31 2.37 5.87
N TYR A 129 13.45 1.64 4.76
CA TYR A 129 13.06 0.23 4.72
C TYR A 129 13.89 -0.56 3.72
N SER A 130 14.23 -1.76 4.12
CA SER A 130 14.70 -2.85 3.26
C SER A 130 14.19 -4.19 3.80
N SER A 131 14.16 -5.22 2.96
CA SER A 131 13.67 -6.55 3.35
C SER A 131 14.48 -7.21 4.48
N SER A 132 15.72 -6.78 4.72
CA SER A 132 16.51 -7.23 5.87
C SER A 132 15.91 -6.82 7.22
N MET A 133 15.00 -5.83 7.24
CA MET A 133 14.31 -5.36 8.45
C MET A 133 13.07 -6.20 8.79
N ASN A 134 12.61 -7.05 7.89
CA ASN A 134 11.35 -7.79 8.03
C ASN A 134 11.23 -8.55 9.34
N GLN A 135 12.26 -9.31 9.70
CA GLN A 135 12.23 -10.09 10.92
C GLN A 135 12.20 -9.19 12.16
N LYS A 136 13.01 -8.13 12.17
CA LYS A 136 13.01 -7.18 13.29
C LYS A 136 11.65 -6.50 13.48
N ILE A 137 10.96 -6.14 12.38
CA ILE A 137 9.62 -5.55 12.43
C ILE A 137 8.63 -6.53 13.10
N ILE A 138 8.65 -7.82 12.70
CA ILE A 138 7.77 -8.84 13.32
C ILE A 138 8.11 -9.02 14.80
N ASP A 139 9.38 -9.17 15.14
CA ASP A 139 9.81 -9.38 16.52
C ASP A 139 9.38 -8.20 17.39
N THR A 140 9.52 -6.97 16.88
CA THR A 140 9.06 -5.76 17.58
C THR A 140 7.54 -5.76 17.76
N ILE A 141 6.76 -6.09 16.72
CA ILE A 141 5.30 -6.17 16.84
C ILE A 141 4.90 -7.17 17.94
N GLU A 142 5.49 -8.36 17.94
CA GLU A 142 5.19 -9.40 18.93
C GLU A 142 5.63 -9.01 20.34
N GLU A 143 6.80 -8.40 20.49
CA GLU A 143 7.31 -7.92 21.78
C GLU A 143 6.40 -6.83 22.34
N LYS A 144 6.11 -5.78 21.55
CA LYS A 144 5.25 -4.69 21.99
C LYS A 144 3.83 -5.18 22.29
N TYR A 145 3.28 -6.12 21.53
CA TYR A 145 1.98 -6.69 21.82
C TYR A 145 1.96 -7.46 23.16
N LYS A 146 3.01 -8.21 23.48
CA LYS A 146 3.13 -8.91 24.78
C LYS A 146 3.21 -7.94 25.96
N ASN A 147 3.84 -6.79 25.75
CA ASN A 147 4.10 -5.78 26.77
C ASN A 147 3.18 -4.55 26.64
N ARG A 148 2.07 -4.65 25.92
CA ARG A 148 1.22 -3.51 25.54
C ARG A 148 0.70 -2.66 26.69
N ASP A 149 0.53 -3.25 27.87
CA ASP A 149 0.09 -2.50 29.06
C ASP A 149 1.14 -1.48 29.57
N ASN A 150 2.40 -1.61 29.10
CA ASN A 150 3.51 -0.73 29.42
C ASN A 150 4.00 0.12 28.23
N ILE A 151 3.32 0.03 27.07
CA ILE A 151 3.69 0.82 25.88
C ILE A 151 3.25 2.26 26.10
N LYS A 152 4.12 3.20 25.70
CA LYS A 152 3.80 4.63 25.71
C LYS A 152 2.59 4.89 24.82
N ASP A 153 1.53 5.40 25.41
CA ASP A 153 0.35 5.88 24.70
C ASP A 153 0.67 7.27 24.09
N PHE A 154 0.40 7.40 22.80
CA PHE A 154 0.49 8.65 22.06
C PHE A 154 -0.88 9.26 21.81
N SER A 155 -1.85 9.09 22.73
CA SER A 155 -3.22 9.61 22.58
C SER A 155 -3.26 11.13 22.46
N ASP A 156 -2.25 11.83 22.97
CA ASP A 156 -2.08 13.28 22.82
C ASP A 156 -1.87 13.72 21.36
N VAL A 157 -1.52 12.80 20.44
CA VAL A 157 -1.47 13.05 18.99
C VAL A 157 -2.83 13.50 18.41
N LEU A 158 -3.93 13.10 19.04
CA LEU A 158 -5.27 13.50 18.60
C LEU A 158 -5.58 14.98 18.81
N ASN A 159 -4.73 15.70 19.55
CA ASN A 159 -4.90 17.12 19.87
C ASN A 159 -4.07 18.05 18.98
N ILE A 160 -3.46 17.52 17.90
CA ILE A 160 -2.61 18.28 16.96
C ILE A 160 -3.45 19.09 15.96
#